data_6e7561bf8127a6d7113c9536346ff33b
#
_entry.id   6e7561bf8127a6d7113c9536346ff33b
#
_cell.length_a   1.000
_cell.length_b   1.000
_cell.length_c   1.000
_cell.angle_alpha   90.00
_cell.angle_beta   90.00
_cell.angle_gamma   90.00
#
_symmetry.space_group_name_H-M   'P 1'
#
loop_
_entity.id
_entity.type
_entity.pdbx_description
1 polymer ?
#
loop_
_entity_poly.entity_id
_entity_poly.type
_entity_poly.pdbx_seq_one_letter_code
_entity_poly.pdbx_strand_id
1 'polypeptide(L)'
;MVMDMSLLEIRGLETEFQTEQGVVKALRGIDYTVDKGEVLGIVGESGSGKSVGMLSLMGLLAPNGTVTAGEMIFDGEDISPVKYKTKKEKKEYEKKMNAIRGNDISMIFQDPMSYLNPIVTIEKQMTEGIRAHDKCSKQEARERAVELMKMVGIPAPESRLKQYPFEFSGGMRQRIIIAIALACNPKLIVADEPTTALDVTVQAQILDLLRKITEESDAGVIIITHDLGVVASLCDRISIMYGGNIMEEGTTDEIFYDPKHPYTKGLLNSIANSNADHREPLKPIPGTPPDLLKLGDQCPFAS
;
A
#
# COMPACT_ATOMS: atom_id res chain seq x y z
N MET A 1 27.00 6.30 17.70
CA MET A 1 25.55 6.26 17.65
C MET A 1 25.22 6.44 16.18
N VAL A 2 25.08 5.34 15.42
CA VAL A 2 24.60 5.38 14.04
C VAL A 2 23.13 5.78 14.19
N MET A 3 22.72 6.95 13.69
CA MET A 3 21.29 7.24 13.53
C MET A 3 20.76 6.15 12.59
N ASP A 4 19.92 5.29 13.12
CA ASP A 4 19.17 4.34 12.31
C ASP A 4 18.26 5.20 11.40
N MET A 5 18.62 5.28 10.14
CA MET A 5 17.87 6.11 9.18
C MET A 5 16.65 5.26 8.77
N SER A 6 15.45 5.87 8.85
CA SER A 6 14.22 5.23 8.39
C SER A 6 14.38 4.73 6.96
N LEU A 7 13.77 3.57 6.65
CA LEU A 7 13.75 3.00 5.30
C LEU A 7 13.03 3.91 4.32
N LEU A 8 11.88 4.45 4.73
CA LEU A 8 11.11 5.43 3.98
C LEU A 8 10.81 6.63 4.85
N GLU A 9 10.94 7.82 4.29
CA GLU A 9 10.59 9.07 4.93
C GLU A 9 9.83 9.96 3.96
N ILE A 10 8.61 10.30 4.32
CA ILE A 10 7.71 11.20 3.59
C ILE A 10 7.58 12.47 4.41
N ARG A 11 7.85 13.63 3.81
CA ARG A 11 7.81 14.94 4.46
C ARG A 11 7.02 15.94 3.63
N GLY A 12 5.94 16.46 4.20
CA GLY A 12 5.12 17.50 3.60
C GLY A 12 4.58 17.15 2.21
N LEU A 13 4.24 15.89 1.96
CA LEU A 13 3.83 15.42 0.64
C LEU A 13 2.48 15.99 0.24
N GLU A 14 2.47 16.76 -0.86
CA GLU A 14 1.24 17.28 -1.47
C GLU A 14 1.04 16.71 -2.88
N THR A 15 -0.21 16.34 -3.18
CA THR A 15 -0.59 15.82 -4.50
C THR A 15 -1.91 16.42 -4.93
N GLU A 16 -1.95 16.92 -6.15
CA GLU A 16 -3.10 17.56 -6.76
C GLU A 16 -3.55 16.87 -8.04
N PHE A 17 -4.87 16.89 -8.30
CA PHE A 17 -5.46 16.42 -9.54
C PHE A 17 -6.18 17.57 -10.24
N GLN A 18 -5.86 17.76 -11.52
CA GLN A 18 -6.60 18.69 -12.39
C GLN A 18 -7.88 18.02 -12.85
N THR A 19 -9.03 18.60 -12.55
CA THR A 19 -10.36 18.11 -12.96
C THR A 19 -11.11 19.20 -13.71
N GLU A 20 -12.21 18.84 -14.39
CA GLU A 20 -13.08 19.83 -15.06
C GLU A 20 -13.72 20.83 -14.07
N GLN A 21 -13.89 20.43 -12.81
CA GLN A 21 -14.49 21.25 -11.76
C GLN A 21 -13.46 22.10 -10.99
N GLY A 22 -12.16 21.88 -11.20
CA GLY A 22 -11.09 22.58 -10.51
C GLY A 22 -9.97 21.65 -10.05
N VAL A 23 -9.10 22.19 -9.19
CA VAL A 23 -7.96 21.46 -8.62
C VAL A 23 -8.39 20.77 -7.33
N VAL A 24 -8.23 19.45 -7.28
CA VAL A 24 -8.48 18.65 -6.08
C VAL A 24 -7.14 18.40 -5.39
N LYS A 25 -6.96 18.91 -4.17
CA LYS A 25 -5.82 18.59 -3.30
C LYS A 25 -6.10 17.27 -2.60
N ALA A 26 -5.58 16.18 -3.17
CA ALA A 26 -5.79 14.84 -2.64
C ALA A 26 -4.86 14.49 -1.47
N LEU A 27 -3.66 15.08 -1.43
CA LEU A 27 -2.76 15.08 -0.27
C LEU A 27 -2.39 16.52 0.08
N ARG A 28 -2.31 16.80 1.37
CA ARG A 28 -2.28 18.18 1.91
C ARG A 28 -1.14 18.34 2.92
N GLY A 29 0.06 17.89 2.57
CA GLY A 29 1.24 17.96 3.43
C GLY A 29 1.27 16.83 4.46
N ILE A 30 1.29 15.57 3.98
CA ILE A 30 1.38 14.41 4.87
C ILE A 30 2.84 14.09 5.20
N ASP A 31 3.05 13.66 6.45
CA ASP A 31 4.35 13.24 6.98
C ASP A 31 4.20 11.86 7.61
N TYR A 32 5.08 10.92 7.28
CA TYR A 32 5.22 9.64 7.98
C TYR A 32 6.56 8.99 7.65
N THR A 33 6.96 8.04 8.48
CA THR A 33 8.17 7.23 8.29
C THR A 33 7.83 5.75 8.33
N VAL A 34 8.70 4.93 7.74
CA VAL A 34 8.68 3.48 7.88
C VAL A 34 10.10 3.02 8.12
N ASP A 35 10.31 2.24 9.18
CA ASP A 35 11.58 1.64 9.50
C ASP A 35 11.73 0.26 8.84
N LYS A 36 12.97 -0.29 8.83
CA LYS A 36 13.20 -1.65 8.36
C LYS A 36 12.50 -2.65 9.28
N GLY A 37 11.80 -3.61 8.70
CA GLY A 37 11.04 -4.61 9.44
C GLY A 37 9.78 -4.08 10.14
N GLU A 38 9.44 -2.80 9.97
CA GLU A 38 8.23 -2.20 10.53
C GLU A 38 7.01 -2.44 9.63
N VAL A 39 5.86 -2.65 10.25
CA VAL A 39 4.55 -2.67 9.58
C VAL A 39 3.76 -1.42 9.95
N LEU A 40 3.65 -0.47 9.01
CA LEU A 40 2.83 0.73 9.16
C LEU A 40 1.44 0.51 8.54
N GLY A 41 0.38 0.68 9.34
CA GLY A 41 -1.00 0.72 8.87
C GLY A 41 -1.42 2.13 8.47
N ILE A 42 -1.94 2.33 7.25
CA ILE A 42 -2.57 3.60 6.84
C ILE A 42 -4.06 3.35 6.69
N VAL A 43 -4.85 3.95 7.60
CA VAL A 43 -6.28 3.71 7.74
C VAL A 43 -7.08 4.98 7.47
N GLY A 44 -8.28 4.83 6.93
CA GLY A 44 -9.21 5.93 6.70
C GLY A 44 -10.31 5.54 5.73
N GLU A 45 -11.31 6.40 5.59
CA GLU A 45 -12.42 6.21 4.66
C GLU A 45 -11.99 6.22 3.19
N SER A 46 -12.87 5.73 2.30
CA SER A 46 -12.65 5.85 0.85
C SER A 46 -12.51 7.33 0.46
N GLY A 47 -11.55 7.63 -0.41
CA GLY A 47 -11.27 9.02 -0.82
C GLY A 47 -10.43 9.85 0.16
N SER A 48 -9.96 9.27 1.28
CA SER A 48 -9.10 10.01 2.24
C SER A 48 -7.68 10.31 1.75
N GLY A 49 -7.26 9.73 0.60
CA GLY A 49 -5.93 9.98 0.02
C GLY A 49 -4.93 8.82 0.13
N LYS A 50 -5.27 7.71 0.83
CA LYS A 50 -4.36 6.58 1.10
C LYS A 50 -3.64 6.04 -0.15
N SER A 51 -4.40 5.55 -1.11
CA SER A 51 -3.85 5.01 -2.38
C SER A 51 -3.12 6.09 -3.20
N VAL A 52 -3.55 7.36 -3.11
CA VAL A 52 -2.87 8.47 -3.78
C VAL A 52 -1.46 8.67 -3.21
N GLY A 53 -1.27 8.53 -1.88
CA GLY A 53 0.05 8.58 -1.26
C GLY A 53 1.00 7.54 -1.85
N MET A 54 0.53 6.31 -1.99
CA MET A 54 1.33 5.21 -2.54
C MET A 54 1.58 5.37 -4.05
N LEU A 55 0.58 5.79 -4.81
CA LEU A 55 0.77 6.08 -6.25
C LEU A 55 1.73 7.26 -6.46
N SER A 56 1.74 8.24 -5.55
CA SER A 56 2.73 9.33 -5.55
C SER A 56 4.14 8.81 -5.30
N LEU A 57 4.31 7.95 -4.27
CA LEU A 57 5.59 7.29 -3.94
C LEU A 57 6.11 6.48 -5.13
N MET A 58 5.24 5.71 -5.76
CA MET A 58 5.59 4.87 -6.91
C MET A 58 5.75 5.66 -8.23
N GLY A 59 5.40 6.96 -8.27
CA GLY A 59 5.35 7.75 -9.49
C GLY A 59 4.38 7.20 -10.53
N LEU A 60 3.24 6.67 -10.08
CA LEU A 60 2.19 6.03 -10.89
C LEU A 60 0.87 6.79 -10.87
N LEU A 61 0.91 8.09 -10.58
CA LEU A 61 -0.28 8.93 -10.66
C LEU A 61 -0.89 8.94 -12.06
N ALA A 62 -2.21 9.09 -12.13
CA ALA A 62 -2.90 9.33 -13.39
C ALA A 62 -2.35 10.60 -14.08
N PRO A 63 -2.50 10.74 -15.42
CA PRO A 63 -1.91 11.86 -16.18
C PRO A 63 -2.33 13.26 -15.73
N ASN A 64 -3.48 13.39 -15.05
CA ASN A 64 -3.98 14.62 -14.48
C ASN A 64 -3.55 14.85 -13.02
N GLY A 65 -2.81 13.90 -12.42
CA GLY A 65 -2.27 13.99 -11.07
C GLY A 65 -0.81 14.46 -11.06
N THR A 66 -0.45 15.27 -10.07
CA THR A 66 0.91 15.81 -9.92
C THR A 66 1.27 15.95 -8.45
N VAL A 67 2.45 15.49 -8.06
CA VAL A 67 3.05 15.85 -6.77
C VAL A 67 3.55 17.29 -6.86
N THR A 68 2.98 18.15 -6.03
CA THR A 68 3.24 19.61 -6.05
C THR A 68 4.26 20.06 -5.03
N ALA A 69 4.37 19.35 -3.89
CA ALA A 69 5.34 19.64 -2.84
C ALA A 69 5.73 18.38 -2.06
N GLY A 70 6.73 18.52 -1.21
CA GLY A 70 7.21 17.50 -0.28
C GLY A 70 8.45 16.75 -0.74
N GLU A 71 8.97 15.96 0.19
CA GLU A 71 10.13 15.10 -0.02
C GLU A 71 9.76 13.65 0.23
N MET A 72 10.34 12.75 -0.57
CA MET A 72 10.25 11.31 -0.43
C MET A 72 11.67 10.75 -0.42
N ILE A 73 12.14 10.25 0.71
CA ILE A 73 13.47 9.69 0.88
C ILE A 73 13.32 8.20 1.13
N PHE A 74 13.89 7.39 0.26
CA PHE A 74 13.87 5.93 0.35
C PHE A 74 15.30 5.39 0.43
N ASP A 75 15.59 4.63 1.49
CA ASP A 75 16.90 4.05 1.80
C ASP A 75 18.04 5.10 1.70
N GLY A 76 17.76 6.32 2.20
CA GLY A 76 18.66 7.47 2.18
C GLY A 76 18.75 8.23 0.83
N GLU A 77 18.01 7.79 -0.19
CA GLU A 77 18.01 8.42 -1.51
C GLU A 77 16.71 9.18 -1.78
N ASP A 78 16.83 10.43 -2.21
CA ASP A 78 15.68 11.26 -2.58
C ASP A 78 15.07 10.79 -3.92
N ILE A 79 13.82 10.36 -3.86
CA ILE A 79 13.02 9.91 -5.00
C ILE A 79 11.84 10.84 -5.33
N SER A 80 11.87 12.08 -4.83
CA SER A 80 10.80 13.07 -5.02
C SER A 80 10.71 13.56 -6.48
N PRO A 81 9.55 13.49 -7.15
CA PRO A 81 9.41 13.93 -8.54
C PRO A 81 9.46 15.46 -8.72
N VAL A 82 9.22 16.22 -7.65
CA VAL A 82 9.12 17.71 -7.68
C VAL A 82 10.39 18.37 -8.20
N LYS A 83 11.53 17.71 -8.05
CA LYS A 83 12.86 18.22 -8.47
C LYS A 83 13.08 18.12 -9.98
N TYR A 84 12.33 17.29 -10.70
CA TYR A 84 12.52 16.99 -12.12
C TYR A 84 11.56 17.79 -12.99
N LYS A 85 12.00 18.99 -13.44
CA LYS A 85 11.15 19.98 -14.15
C LYS A 85 11.22 19.86 -15.66
N THR A 86 12.41 19.58 -16.22
CA THR A 86 12.63 19.50 -17.67
C THR A 86 12.32 18.10 -18.21
N LYS A 87 12.08 17.99 -19.55
CA LYS A 87 11.87 16.68 -20.19
C LYS A 87 13.04 15.72 -19.99
N LYS A 88 14.29 16.23 -19.94
CA LYS A 88 15.49 15.42 -19.72
C LYS A 88 15.48 14.86 -18.29
N GLU A 89 15.27 15.73 -17.30
CA GLU A 89 15.19 15.35 -15.89
C GLU A 89 14.05 14.35 -15.64
N LYS A 90 12.86 14.57 -16.21
CA LYS A 90 11.74 13.61 -16.11
C LYS A 90 12.09 12.23 -16.66
N LYS A 91 12.88 12.16 -17.75
CA LYS A 91 13.37 10.88 -18.28
C LYS A 91 14.39 10.23 -17.36
N GLU A 92 15.22 11.01 -16.69
CA GLU A 92 16.16 10.52 -15.66
C GLU A 92 15.41 9.99 -14.43
N TYR A 93 14.38 10.70 -13.98
CA TYR A 93 13.47 10.25 -12.93
C TYR A 93 12.81 8.91 -13.28
N GLU A 94 12.21 8.80 -14.48
CA GLU A 94 11.60 7.54 -14.91
C GLU A 94 12.59 6.38 -14.96
N LYS A 95 13.82 6.64 -15.42
CA LYS A 95 14.87 5.61 -15.41
C LYS A 95 15.21 5.17 -13.98
N LYS A 96 15.29 6.12 -13.03
CA LYS A 96 15.51 5.84 -11.62
C LYS A 96 14.35 5.03 -11.03
N MET A 97 13.10 5.47 -11.23
CA MET A 97 11.92 4.79 -10.71
C MET A 97 11.74 3.39 -11.31
N ASN A 98 12.09 3.19 -12.58
CA ASN A 98 12.05 1.86 -13.21
C ASN A 98 13.06 0.87 -12.60
N ALA A 99 14.16 1.35 -12.02
CA ALA A 99 15.09 0.49 -11.28
C ALA A 99 14.58 0.13 -9.87
N ILE A 100 13.78 1.01 -9.27
CA ILE A 100 13.22 0.86 -7.92
C ILE A 100 11.93 0.03 -7.93
N ARG A 101 11.02 0.32 -8.87
CA ARG A 101 9.71 -0.35 -8.97
C ARG A 101 9.88 -1.84 -9.21
N GLY A 102 9.25 -2.67 -8.36
CA GLY A 102 9.29 -4.12 -8.43
C GLY A 102 10.63 -4.75 -7.99
N ASN A 103 11.66 -3.95 -7.78
CA ASN A 103 12.93 -4.38 -7.22
C ASN A 103 13.04 -4.00 -5.73
N ASP A 104 13.24 -2.72 -5.44
CA ASP A 104 13.41 -2.24 -4.07
C ASP A 104 12.06 -1.91 -3.40
N ILE A 105 11.09 -1.41 -4.15
CA ILE A 105 9.72 -1.15 -3.69
C ILE A 105 8.75 -1.94 -4.55
N SER A 106 7.97 -2.82 -3.92
CA SER A 106 6.91 -3.58 -4.57
C SER A 106 5.53 -3.20 -4.07
N MET A 107 4.52 -3.38 -4.91
CA MET A 107 3.14 -3.04 -4.59
C MET A 107 2.20 -4.22 -4.83
N ILE A 108 1.36 -4.52 -3.84
CA ILE A 108 0.23 -5.44 -3.92
C ILE A 108 -1.02 -4.58 -4.07
N PHE A 109 -1.70 -4.70 -5.19
CA PHE A 109 -2.85 -3.87 -5.53
C PHE A 109 -4.18 -4.45 -5.03
N GLN A 110 -5.18 -3.60 -4.88
CA GLN A 110 -6.48 -3.90 -4.31
C GLN A 110 -7.28 -4.99 -5.06
N ASP A 111 -7.23 -5.00 -6.38
CA ASP A 111 -8.05 -5.93 -7.19
C ASP A 111 -7.19 -6.94 -7.96
N PRO A 112 -7.12 -8.22 -7.47
CA PRO A 112 -6.34 -9.24 -8.14
C PRO A 112 -6.86 -9.62 -9.54
N MET A 113 -8.08 -9.23 -9.88
CA MET A 113 -8.68 -9.52 -11.19
C MET A 113 -8.15 -8.60 -12.28
N SER A 114 -7.79 -7.37 -11.92
CA SER A 114 -7.36 -6.34 -12.87
C SER A 114 -5.84 -6.34 -13.13
N TYR A 115 -5.03 -6.88 -12.20
CA TYR A 115 -3.57 -6.77 -12.30
C TYR A 115 -2.89 -7.95 -12.99
N LEU A 116 -3.47 -9.15 -12.95
CA LEU A 116 -2.98 -10.26 -13.77
C LEU A 116 -3.53 -10.15 -15.19
N ASN A 117 -2.64 -10.11 -16.18
CA ASN A 117 -3.03 -10.11 -17.58
C ASN A 117 -3.70 -11.44 -17.94
N PRO A 118 -5.01 -11.48 -18.29
CA PRO A 118 -5.75 -12.73 -18.44
C PRO A 118 -5.31 -13.60 -19.64
N ILE A 119 -4.61 -13.02 -20.62
CA ILE A 119 -4.13 -13.71 -21.83
C ILE A 119 -2.65 -14.08 -21.78
N VAL A 120 -2.00 -13.89 -20.62
CA VAL A 120 -0.59 -14.21 -20.41
C VAL A 120 -0.48 -15.24 -19.28
N THR A 121 0.34 -16.28 -19.47
CA THR A 121 0.56 -17.32 -18.45
C THR A 121 1.18 -16.75 -17.19
N ILE A 122 0.93 -17.41 -16.05
CA ILE A 122 1.53 -17.02 -14.76
C ILE A 122 3.06 -17.07 -14.82
N GLU A 123 3.65 -18.09 -15.47
CA GLU A 123 5.10 -18.18 -15.65
C GLU A 123 5.68 -16.91 -16.27
N LYS A 124 5.08 -16.45 -17.37
CA LYS A 124 5.58 -15.26 -18.08
C LYS A 124 5.47 -14.03 -17.20
N GLN A 125 4.35 -13.82 -16.51
CA GLN A 125 4.13 -12.66 -15.65
C GLN A 125 5.07 -12.65 -14.44
N MET A 126 5.29 -13.79 -13.78
CA MET A 126 6.23 -13.89 -12.66
C MET A 126 7.69 -13.71 -13.10
N THR A 127 8.10 -14.35 -14.20
CA THR A 127 9.49 -14.31 -14.65
C THR A 127 9.88 -13.01 -15.36
N GLU A 128 8.92 -12.23 -15.83
CA GLU A 128 9.17 -10.93 -16.48
C GLU A 128 9.81 -9.95 -15.50
N GLY A 129 9.23 -9.78 -14.30
CA GLY A 129 9.78 -8.92 -13.24
C GLY A 129 11.17 -9.38 -12.80
N ILE A 130 11.33 -10.68 -12.51
CA ILE A 130 12.64 -11.24 -12.12
C ILE A 130 13.71 -10.91 -13.17
N ARG A 131 13.43 -11.16 -14.45
CA ARG A 131 14.41 -10.95 -15.52
C ARG A 131 14.61 -9.49 -15.93
N ALA A 132 13.70 -8.61 -15.54
CA ALA A 132 13.85 -7.18 -15.75
C ALA A 132 14.91 -6.58 -14.80
N HIS A 133 15.02 -7.13 -13.59
CA HIS A 133 15.91 -6.61 -12.55
C HIS A 133 17.14 -7.48 -12.33
N ASP A 134 17.01 -8.80 -12.40
CA ASP A 134 18.10 -9.76 -12.22
C ASP A 134 18.65 -10.27 -13.56
N LYS A 135 19.97 -10.29 -13.69
CA LYS A 135 20.66 -10.90 -14.83
C LYS A 135 20.68 -12.43 -14.67
N CYS A 136 19.52 -13.09 -14.82
CA CYS A 136 19.37 -14.52 -14.70
C CYS A 136 18.88 -15.16 -16.00
N SER A 137 19.13 -16.44 -16.16
CA SER A 137 18.59 -17.27 -17.27
C SER A 137 17.07 -17.46 -17.12
N LYS A 138 16.42 -17.89 -18.20
CA LYS A 138 15.00 -18.28 -18.14
C LYS A 138 14.74 -19.41 -17.14
N GLN A 139 15.69 -20.35 -17.03
CA GLN A 139 15.56 -21.49 -16.15
C GLN A 139 15.64 -21.07 -14.68
N GLU A 140 16.61 -20.23 -14.31
CA GLU A 140 16.75 -19.69 -12.96
C GLU A 140 15.53 -18.85 -12.56
N ALA A 141 15.03 -17.98 -13.45
CA ALA A 141 13.82 -17.21 -13.20
C ALA A 141 12.59 -18.11 -12.97
N ARG A 142 12.49 -19.22 -13.74
CA ARG A 142 11.41 -20.19 -13.57
C ARG A 142 11.51 -20.94 -12.26
N GLU A 143 12.70 -21.37 -11.86
CA GLU A 143 12.94 -22.05 -10.58
C GLU A 143 12.55 -21.16 -9.41
N ARG A 144 12.96 -19.88 -9.44
CA ARG A 144 12.56 -18.88 -8.45
C ARG A 144 11.04 -18.67 -8.43
N ALA A 145 10.37 -18.61 -9.58
CA ALA A 145 8.92 -18.50 -9.65
C ALA A 145 8.22 -19.73 -9.02
N VAL A 146 8.77 -20.96 -9.19
CA VAL A 146 8.27 -22.17 -8.51
C VAL A 146 8.42 -22.05 -7.00
N GLU A 147 9.58 -21.60 -6.50
CA GLU A 147 9.83 -21.41 -5.06
C GLU A 147 8.87 -20.39 -4.46
N LEU A 148 8.68 -19.25 -5.12
CA LEU A 148 7.72 -18.23 -4.69
C LEU A 148 6.29 -18.76 -4.65
N MET A 149 5.86 -19.53 -5.65
CA MET A 149 4.53 -20.16 -5.63
C MET A 149 4.37 -21.17 -4.47
N LYS A 150 5.44 -21.90 -4.13
CA LYS A 150 5.45 -22.79 -2.95
C LYS A 150 5.32 -21.99 -1.66
N MET A 151 6.10 -20.92 -1.54
CA MET A 151 6.09 -20.01 -0.37
C MET A 151 4.69 -19.48 -0.10
N VAL A 152 3.97 -19.01 -1.13
CA VAL A 152 2.60 -18.50 -0.99
C VAL A 152 1.54 -19.61 -0.93
N GLY A 153 1.92 -20.88 -0.90
CA GLY A 153 1.02 -22.00 -0.72
C GLY A 153 0.18 -22.38 -1.95
N ILE A 154 0.69 -22.16 -3.16
CA ILE A 154 0.06 -22.63 -4.41
C ILE A 154 0.42 -24.11 -4.61
N PRO A 155 -0.55 -25.04 -4.64
CA PRO A 155 -0.27 -26.47 -4.86
C PRO A 155 0.17 -26.75 -6.29
N ALA A 156 1.06 -27.74 -6.48
CA ALA A 156 1.59 -28.19 -7.77
C ALA A 156 2.11 -27.03 -8.68
N PRO A 157 3.01 -26.15 -8.18
CA PRO A 157 3.40 -24.91 -8.85
C PRO A 157 4.02 -25.12 -10.23
N GLU A 158 4.80 -26.19 -10.43
CA GLU A 158 5.48 -26.51 -11.69
C GLU A 158 4.49 -26.67 -12.87
N SER A 159 3.32 -27.24 -12.62
CA SER A 159 2.27 -27.40 -13.62
C SER A 159 1.42 -26.14 -13.77
N ARG A 160 1.16 -25.46 -12.64
CA ARG A 160 0.30 -24.26 -12.60
C ARG A 160 0.94 -23.01 -13.18
N LEU A 161 2.26 -22.92 -13.23
CA LEU A 161 2.96 -21.84 -13.93
C LEU A 161 2.52 -21.68 -15.39
N LYS A 162 2.14 -22.79 -16.05
CA LYS A 162 1.68 -22.76 -17.45
C LYS A 162 0.24 -22.32 -17.63
N GLN A 163 -0.51 -22.20 -16.54
CA GLN A 163 -1.92 -21.81 -16.53
C GLN A 163 -2.08 -20.29 -16.68
N TYR A 164 -3.29 -19.86 -17.03
CA TYR A 164 -3.70 -18.48 -17.14
C TYR A 164 -4.44 -18.02 -15.86
N PRO A 165 -4.49 -16.72 -15.58
CA PRO A 165 -5.13 -16.20 -14.36
C PRO A 165 -6.57 -16.70 -14.15
N PHE A 166 -7.38 -16.83 -15.20
CA PHE A 166 -8.77 -17.25 -15.08
C PHE A 166 -8.95 -18.71 -14.59
N GLU A 167 -7.90 -19.53 -14.62
CA GLU A 167 -7.90 -20.92 -14.10
C GLU A 167 -7.68 -20.99 -12.58
N PHE A 168 -7.48 -19.85 -11.90
CA PHE A 168 -7.24 -19.76 -10.46
C PHE A 168 -8.42 -19.10 -9.74
N SER A 169 -8.68 -19.53 -8.49
CA SER A 169 -9.63 -18.83 -7.61
C SER A 169 -9.12 -17.44 -7.23
N GLY A 170 -10.01 -16.57 -6.73
CA GLY A 170 -9.64 -15.22 -6.28
C GLY A 170 -8.50 -15.22 -5.26
N GLY A 171 -8.59 -16.05 -4.21
CA GLY A 171 -7.52 -16.18 -3.21
C GLY A 171 -6.20 -16.73 -3.77
N MET A 172 -6.25 -17.61 -4.77
CA MET A 172 -5.03 -18.08 -5.45
C MET A 172 -4.40 -16.98 -6.31
N ARG A 173 -5.20 -16.16 -6.99
CA ARG A 173 -4.68 -15.00 -7.74
C ARG A 173 -4.03 -13.98 -6.81
N GLN A 174 -4.64 -13.71 -5.65
CA GLN A 174 -4.05 -12.83 -4.65
C GLN A 174 -2.69 -13.36 -4.17
N ARG A 175 -2.57 -14.65 -3.88
CA ARG A 175 -1.30 -15.28 -3.53
C ARG A 175 -0.25 -15.16 -4.64
N ILE A 176 -0.66 -15.29 -5.89
CA ILE A 176 0.23 -15.11 -7.06
C ILE A 176 0.72 -13.66 -7.16
N ILE A 177 -0.15 -12.67 -6.93
CA ILE A 177 0.24 -11.24 -6.90
C ILE A 177 1.25 -10.98 -5.77
N ILE A 178 1.02 -11.54 -4.58
CA ILE A 178 1.98 -11.49 -3.47
C ILE A 178 3.32 -12.13 -3.89
N ALA A 179 3.30 -13.29 -4.53
CA ALA A 179 4.50 -13.94 -5.03
C ALA A 179 5.26 -13.08 -6.06
N ILE A 180 4.53 -12.39 -6.94
CA ILE A 180 5.12 -11.43 -7.90
C ILE A 180 5.75 -10.24 -7.16
N ALA A 181 5.06 -9.70 -6.16
CA ALA A 181 5.58 -8.58 -5.37
C ALA A 181 6.88 -8.95 -4.62
N LEU A 182 7.02 -10.20 -4.20
CA LEU A 182 8.21 -10.72 -3.51
C LEU A 182 9.35 -11.14 -4.46
N ALA A 183 9.11 -11.12 -5.77
CA ALA A 183 9.99 -11.76 -6.73
C ALA A 183 11.43 -11.23 -6.73
N CYS A 184 11.66 -9.98 -6.37
CA CYS A 184 12.98 -9.35 -6.33
C CYS A 184 13.47 -9.05 -4.89
N ASN A 185 12.88 -9.68 -3.86
CA ASN A 185 13.19 -9.43 -2.44
C ASN A 185 13.18 -7.94 -2.10
N PRO A 186 12.03 -7.26 -2.22
CA PRO A 186 11.93 -5.83 -2.03
C PRO A 186 12.26 -5.41 -0.59
N LYS A 187 12.82 -4.22 -0.43
CA LYS A 187 13.05 -3.59 0.88
C LYS A 187 11.77 -3.02 1.48
N LEU A 188 10.84 -2.58 0.61
CA LEU A 188 9.55 -2.03 1.02
C LEU A 188 8.42 -2.70 0.23
N ILE A 189 7.40 -3.17 0.93
CA ILE A 189 6.18 -3.73 0.35
C ILE A 189 5.01 -2.80 0.67
N VAL A 190 4.29 -2.35 -0.34
CA VAL A 190 3.05 -1.58 -0.20
C VAL A 190 1.87 -2.49 -0.52
N ALA A 191 1.00 -2.74 0.43
CA ALA A 191 -0.20 -3.56 0.25
C ALA A 191 -1.45 -2.67 0.32
N ASP A 192 -2.03 -2.36 -0.84
CA ASP A 192 -3.25 -1.55 -0.94
C ASP A 192 -4.48 -2.46 -0.92
N GLU A 193 -5.18 -2.48 0.20
CA GLU A 193 -6.35 -3.31 0.49
C GLU A 193 -6.15 -4.80 0.09
N PRO A 194 -5.12 -5.47 0.61
CA PRO A 194 -4.67 -6.77 0.10
C PRO A 194 -5.67 -7.91 0.31
N THR A 195 -6.72 -7.69 1.09
CA THR A 195 -7.74 -8.70 1.44
C THR A 195 -9.15 -8.33 0.98
N THR A 196 -9.34 -7.18 0.35
CA THR A 196 -10.65 -6.75 -0.16
C THR A 196 -11.18 -7.74 -1.19
N ALA A 197 -12.48 -8.01 -1.16
CA ALA A 197 -13.19 -8.98 -2.00
C ALA A 197 -12.79 -10.47 -1.80
N LEU A 198 -12.11 -10.81 -0.70
CA LEU A 198 -11.84 -12.19 -0.30
C LEU A 198 -12.79 -12.62 0.82
N ASP A 199 -13.08 -13.93 0.87
CA ASP A 199 -13.80 -14.49 2.01
C ASP A 199 -12.94 -14.47 3.29
N VAL A 200 -13.59 -14.48 4.47
CA VAL A 200 -12.92 -14.32 5.78
C VAL A 200 -11.80 -15.34 6.00
N THR A 201 -11.99 -16.58 5.53
CA THR A 201 -10.98 -17.64 5.69
C THR A 201 -9.75 -17.37 4.85
N VAL A 202 -9.93 -16.95 3.59
CA VAL A 202 -8.83 -16.59 2.69
C VAL A 202 -8.15 -15.32 3.16
N GLN A 203 -8.92 -14.34 3.66
CA GLN A 203 -8.37 -13.12 4.27
C GLN A 203 -7.40 -13.47 5.41
N ALA A 204 -7.82 -14.28 6.38
CA ALA A 204 -6.95 -14.71 7.49
C ALA A 204 -5.65 -15.37 6.97
N GLN A 205 -5.74 -16.23 5.97
CA GLN A 205 -4.58 -16.90 5.38
C GLN A 205 -3.62 -15.91 4.66
N ILE A 206 -4.14 -14.87 4.01
CA ILE A 206 -3.32 -13.83 3.38
C ILE A 206 -2.62 -12.97 4.44
N LEU A 207 -3.32 -12.63 5.53
CA LEU A 207 -2.73 -11.87 6.64
C LEU A 207 -1.61 -12.65 7.34
N ASP A 208 -1.82 -13.96 7.59
CA ASP A 208 -0.78 -14.84 8.13
C ASP A 208 0.43 -14.95 7.20
N LEU A 209 0.19 -14.98 5.87
CA LEU A 209 1.26 -14.97 4.89
C LEU A 209 2.06 -13.66 4.94
N LEU A 210 1.39 -12.51 4.97
CA LEU A 210 2.05 -11.20 5.07
C LEU A 210 2.85 -11.08 6.37
N ARG A 211 2.30 -11.54 7.51
CA ARG A 211 3.01 -11.57 8.79
C ARG A 211 4.31 -12.38 8.70
N LYS A 212 4.25 -13.61 8.17
CA LYS A 212 5.44 -14.45 8.00
C LYS A 212 6.50 -13.78 7.13
N ILE A 213 6.09 -13.14 6.03
CA ILE A 213 7.00 -12.41 5.15
C ILE A 213 7.71 -11.29 5.93
N THR A 214 6.98 -10.53 6.74
CA THR A 214 7.55 -9.44 7.55
C THR A 214 8.51 -9.96 8.62
N GLU A 215 8.13 -11.06 9.31
CA GLU A 215 8.98 -11.69 10.34
C GLU A 215 10.25 -12.33 9.77
N GLU A 216 10.21 -12.86 8.54
CA GLU A 216 11.33 -13.56 7.88
C GLU A 216 12.22 -12.61 7.07
N SER A 217 11.81 -11.37 6.82
CA SER A 217 12.56 -10.37 6.05
C SER A 217 12.68 -9.06 6.82
N ASP A 218 13.78 -8.32 6.60
CA ASP A 218 13.92 -6.95 7.12
C ASP A 218 13.14 -5.91 6.29
N ALA A 219 12.19 -6.34 5.45
CA ALA A 219 11.41 -5.45 4.61
C ALA A 219 10.41 -4.63 5.45
N GLY A 220 10.38 -3.32 5.24
CA GLY A 220 9.29 -2.49 5.74
C GLY A 220 7.99 -2.81 4.98
N VAL A 221 6.85 -2.73 5.64
CA VAL A 221 5.54 -2.97 5.03
C VAL A 221 4.59 -1.82 5.31
N ILE A 222 3.92 -1.32 4.27
CA ILE A 222 2.80 -0.38 4.41
C ILE A 222 1.52 -1.12 4.06
N ILE A 223 0.58 -1.20 4.99
CA ILE A 223 -0.75 -1.78 4.77
C ILE A 223 -1.77 -0.67 4.70
N ILE A 224 -2.41 -0.51 3.55
CA ILE A 224 -3.54 0.40 3.37
C ILE A 224 -4.82 -0.41 3.49
N THR A 225 -5.69 -0.01 4.40
CA THR A 225 -6.99 -0.67 4.58
C THR A 225 -8.00 0.25 5.26
N HIS A 226 -9.26 -0.08 5.14
CA HIS A 226 -10.34 0.48 5.97
C HIS A 226 -10.74 -0.49 7.11
N ASP A 227 -10.15 -1.69 7.16
CA ASP A 227 -10.43 -2.70 8.17
C ASP A 227 -9.46 -2.56 9.36
N LEU A 228 -9.97 -2.02 10.46
CA LEU A 228 -9.21 -1.85 11.70
C LEU A 228 -8.83 -3.17 12.37
N GLY A 229 -9.56 -4.25 12.12
CA GLY A 229 -9.20 -5.59 12.61
C GLY A 229 -7.92 -6.12 11.98
N VAL A 230 -7.72 -5.85 10.68
CA VAL A 230 -6.48 -6.15 9.95
C VAL A 230 -5.31 -5.42 10.59
N VAL A 231 -5.46 -4.11 10.80
CA VAL A 231 -4.41 -3.24 11.33
C VAL A 231 -4.04 -3.62 12.77
N ALA A 232 -5.05 -3.88 13.62
CA ALA A 232 -4.83 -4.33 15.00
C ALA A 232 -4.04 -5.64 15.11
N SER A 233 -4.13 -6.50 14.08
CA SER A 233 -3.48 -7.80 14.09
C SER A 233 -2.07 -7.82 13.52
N LEU A 234 -1.70 -6.82 12.68
CA LEU A 234 -0.48 -6.88 11.88
C LEU A 234 0.45 -5.67 12.08
N CYS A 235 -0.10 -4.49 12.39
CA CYS A 235 0.68 -3.25 12.33
C CYS A 235 1.32 -2.89 13.66
N ASP A 236 2.55 -2.40 13.60
CA ASP A 236 3.27 -1.84 14.76
C ASP A 236 2.79 -0.41 15.05
N ARG A 237 2.61 0.38 13.98
CA ARG A 237 2.12 1.77 14.03
C ARG A 237 1.00 1.98 13.04
N ILE A 238 0.18 2.99 13.32
CA ILE A 238 -1.00 3.32 12.53
C ILE A 238 -1.04 4.83 12.27
N SER A 239 -1.22 5.21 11.00
CA SER A 239 -1.54 6.57 10.58
C SER A 239 -3.00 6.64 10.12
N ILE A 240 -3.80 7.46 10.78
CA ILE A 240 -5.23 7.67 10.48
C ILE A 240 -5.37 8.84 9.51
N MET A 241 -5.87 8.57 8.29
CA MET A 241 -6.05 9.57 7.24
C MET A 241 -7.50 10.00 7.05
N TYR A 242 -7.70 11.30 6.88
CA TYR A 242 -9.00 11.89 6.52
C TYR A 242 -8.81 13.15 5.68
N GLY A 243 -9.55 13.28 4.57
CA GLY A 243 -9.56 14.48 3.73
C GLY A 243 -8.17 14.92 3.22
N GLY A 244 -7.27 13.98 2.94
CA GLY A 244 -5.92 14.24 2.45
C GLY A 244 -4.88 14.58 3.52
N ASN A 245 -5.23 14.49 4.80
CA ASN A 245 -4.35 14.76 5.93
C ASN A 245 -4.20 13.52 6.82
N ILE A 246 -3.10 13.42 7.55
CA ILE A 246 -2.96 12.52 8.70
C ILE A 246 -3.55 13.22 9.92
N MET A 247 -4.58 12.60 10.53
CA MET A 247 -5.29 13.14 11.68
C MET A 247 -4.63 12.72 12.99
N GLU A 248 -4.11 11.50 13.02
CA GLU A 248 -3.45 10.92 14.18
C GLU A 248 -2.49 9.84 13.74
N GLU A 249 -1.36 9.72 14.42
CA GLU A 249 -0.39 8.65 14.26
C GLU A 249 0.11 8.18 15.63
N GLY A 250 0.30 6.90 15.80
CA GLY A 250 0.79 6.29 17.03
C GLY A 250 1.01 4.79 16.88
N THR A 251 1.49 4.17 17.94
CA THR A 251 1.53 2.70 18.03
C THR A 251 0.13 2.13 17.97
N THR A 252 0.00 0.87 17.58
CA THR A 252 -1.31 0.18 17.53
C THR A 252 -2.03 0.30 18.87
N ASP A 253 -1.34 0.11 19.99
CA ASP A 253 -1.93 0.23 21.32
C ASP A 253 -2.42 1.65 21.62
N GLU A 254 -1.65 2.68 21.30
CA GLU A 254 -2.05 4.07 21.50
C GLU A 254 -3.31 4.43 20.73
N ILE A 255 -3.37 4.03 19.44
CA ILE A 255 -4.53 4.31 18.59
C ILE A 255 -5.77 3.58 19.09
N PHE A 256 -5.68 2.32 19.53
CA PHE A 256 -6.84 1.54 19.93
C PHE A 256 -7.31 1.83 21.37
N TYR A 257 -6.39 2.10 22.31
CA TYR A 257 -6.73 2.22 23.73
C TYR A 257 -6.71 3.66 24.25
N ASP A 258 -5.97 4.58 23.60
CA ASP A 258 -5.89 5.98 24.03
C ASP A 258 -5.92 6.99 22.85
N PRO A 259 -6.88 6.84 21.90
CA PRO A 259 -6.99 7.76 20.77
C PRO A 259 -7.21 9.19 21.23
N LYS A 260 -6.55 10.15 20.57
CA LYS A 260 -6.64 11.58 20.93
C LYS A 260 -7.61 12.32 20.00
N HIS A 261 -7.49 12.08 18.69
CA HIS A 261 -8.24 12.82 17.70
C HIS A 261 -9.74 12.40 17.67
N PRO A 262 -10.69 13.35 17.59
CA PRO A 262 -12.14 13.02 17.54
C PRO A 262 -12.54 12.10 16.40
N TYR A 263 -11.91 12.23 15.22
CA TYR A 263 -12.15 11.35 14.08
C TYR A 263 -11.75 9.89 14.39
N THR A 264 -10.55 9.67 14.98
CA THR A 264 -10.09 8.33 15.40
C THR A 264 -11.06 7.69 16.39
N LYS A 265 -11.51 8.47 17.40
CA LYS A 265 -12.54 8.02 18.35
C LYS A 265 -13.83 7.63 17.67
N GLY A 266 -14.30 8.44 16.72
CA GLY A 266 -15.48 8.15 15.91
C GLY A 266 -15.34 6.89 15.09
N LEU A 267 -14.19 6.73 14.43
CA LEU A 267 -13.87 5.56 13.61
C LEU A 267 -13.86 4.27 14.45
N LEU A 268 -13.21 4.28 15.61
CA LEU A 268 -13.17 3.13 16.52
C LEU A 268 -14.56 2.81 17.10
N ASN A 269 -15.36 3.80 17.43
CA ASN A 269 -16.72 3.61 17.94
C ASN A 269 -17.71 3.09 16.88
N SER A 270 -17.39 3.22 15.60
CA SER A 270 -18.22 2.67 14.50
C SER A 270 -17.98 1.18 14.23
N ILE A 271 -16.94 0.59 14.85
CA ILE A 271 -16.68 -0.85 14.74
C ILE A 271 -17.71 -1.59 15.60
N ALA A 272 -18.33 -2.62 15.03
CA ALA A 272 -19.18 -3.52 15.77
C ALA A 272 -18.36 -4.28 16.83
N ASN A 273 -18.49 -3.88 18.09
CA ASN A 273 -17.84 -4.57 19.19
C ASN A 273 -18.59 -5.89 19.44
N SER A 274 -17.94 -7.04 19.32
CA SER A 274 -18.55 -8.36 19.56
C SER A 274 -19.11 -8.53 20.99
N ASN A 275 -18.66 -7.68 21.92
CA ASN A 275 -19.12 -7.64 23.31
C ASN A 275 -20.18 -6.55 23.58
N ALA A 276 -20.51 -5.72 22.58
CA ALA A 276 -21.56 -4.72 22.74
C ALA A 276 -22.96 -5.38 22.72
N ASP A 277 -23.91 -4.79 23.45
CA ASP A 277 -25.29 -5.22 23.35
C ASP A 277 -25.78 -4.99 21.91
N HIS A 278 -26.05 -6.05 21.17
CA HIS A 278 -26.52 -6.02 19.78
C HIS A 278 -27.82 -5.23 19.57
N ARG A 279 -28.43 -4.74 20.65
CA ARG A 279 -29.60 -3.87 20.63
C ARG A 279 -29.27 -2.37 20.53
N GLU A 280 -28.04 -1.96 20.81
CA GLU A 280 -27.62 -0.57 20.61
C GLU A 280 -27.22 -0.36 19.14
N PRO A 281 -27.84 0.64 18.47
CA PRO A 281 -27.43 0.98 17.10
C PRO A 281 -25.98 1.50 17.10
N LEU A 282 -25.21 1.13 16.08
CA LEU A 282 -23.89 1.71 15.84
C LEU A 282 -24.02 3.24 15.75
N LYS A 283 -23.10 3.95 16.39
CA LYS A 283 -23.05 5.41 16.33
C LYS A 283 -22.21 5.84 15.12
N PRO A 284 -22.83 6.28 14.01
CA PRO A 284 -22.06 6.73 12.86
C PRO A 284 -21.30 8.03 13.22
N ILE A 285 -20.20 8.28 12.51
CA ILE A 285 -19.52 9.56 12.56
C ILE A 285 -20.48 10.61 11.96
N PRO A 286 -20.82 11.68 12.69
CA PRO A 286 -21.73 12.69 12.17
C PRO A 286 -21.13 13.49 11.03
N GLY A 287 -21.96 13.87 10.05
CA GLY A 287 -21.56 14.67 8.90
C GLY A 287 -21.31 13.84 7.62
N THR A 288 -20.73 14.48 6.64
CA THR A 288 -20.32 13.88 5.35
C THR A 288 -18.85 14.19 5.10
N PRO A 289 -18.13 13.33 4.37
CA PRO A 289 -16.75 13.63 3.98
C PRO A 289 -16.63 15.01 3.32
N PRO A 290 -15.56 15.76 3.58
CA PRO A 290 -15.41 17.11 3.06
C PRO A 290 -15.28 17.12 1.53
N ASP A 291 -15.84 18.14 0.89
CA ASP A 291 -15.60 18.39 -0.52
C ASP A 291 -14.17 18.94 -0.70
N LEU A 292 -13.26 18.12 -1.21
CA LEU A 292 -11.85 18.47 -1.38
C LEU A 292 -11.61 19.65 -2.36
N LEU A 293 -12.60 19.97 -3.21
CA LEU A 293 -12.55 21.17 -4.06
C LEU A 293 -12.72 22.47 -3.25
N LYS A 294 -13.45 22.41 -2.15
CA LYS A 294 -13.81 23.59 -1.32
C LYS A 294 -13.06 23.64 0.00
N LEU A 295 -12.38 22.57 0.36
CA LEU A 295 -11.67 22.46 1.62
C LEU A 295 -10.49 23.45 1.65
N GLY A 296 -10.53 24.44 2.55
CA GLY A 296 -9.43 25.37 2.84
C GLY A 296 -8.31 24.71 3.65
N ASP A 297 -7.44 25.50 4.26
CA ASP A 297 -6.30 25.02 5.07
C ASP A 297 -6.68 24.60 6.50
N GLN A 298 -7.96 24.55 6.80
CA GLN A 298 -8.50 24.09 8.10
C GLN A 298 -8.46 22.56 8.22
N CYS A 299 -8.56 22.08 9.46
CA CYS A 299 -8.71 20.64 9.71
C CYS A 299 -9.96 20.11 8.97
N PRO A 300 -9.82 19.08 8.13
CA PRO A 300 -10.95 18.56 7.35
C PRO A 300 -12.08 17.96 8.21
N PHE A 301 -11.83 17.67 9.48
CA PHE A 301 -12.82 17.14 10.42
C PHE A 301 -13.47 18.22 11.28
N ALA A 302 -13.02 19.46 11.20
CA ALA A 302 -13.58 20.58 12.01
C ALA A 302 -14.79 21.28 11.36
N SER A 303 -15.27 20.82 10.21
CA SER A 303 -16.38 21.44 9.43
C SER A 303 -17.73 20.85 9.77
#